data_97575bb0b4e02453df1eed727fcbc0ff
#
_entry.id   97575bb0b4e02453df1eed727fcbc0ff
#
_cell.length_a   1.000
_cell.length_b   1.000
_cell.length_c   1.000
_cell.angle_alpha   90.00
_cell.angle_beta   90.00
_cell.angle_gamma   90.00
#
_symmetry.space_group_name_H-M   'P 1'
#
loop_
_entity.id
_entity.type
_entity.pdbx_description
1 polymer ?
#
loop_
_entity_poly.entity_id
_entity_poly.type
_entity_poly.pdbx_seq_one_letter_code
_entity_poly.pdbx_strand_id
1 'polypeptide(L)'
;MGSPLRTTPARILTTLAALAFLAACGTAAAPAAGTGQRHGSSASPGAVLAASEAQAPVAGTGNGRAAIPPAQAASPSGGGTTVPGAPNCPMFPASNVWNTDISRLPVNAHSAAWMRSMGSAGLDLHPDFGPNGGGFPFGIPYNIVTSSHPLVPVKFQYASESDKGPYPFGPDTLIEGGKNAGGDRHAIMVNKTTCTLYELWEARYSASGSKAGSGAIWSLTSNRLRPAGWTSADAAGLPILPGLLNYGQVKAAVAAGHPIAHAIRFTAQSTQSAYLWPARHEAGSGSNPSLPPMGARFRLKANFNVAGFCSGSTPYCADAKAILVEMQHYGLILADNGSDWFFQGSAYPQWPDGLISLLKQIPARAFQAVDESCLMVSPDSGRATAKPGCPIG
;
A
#
# COMPACT_ATOMS: atom_id res chain seq x y z
N MET A 1 -11.34 53.73 -40.61
CA MET A 1 -12.45 52.83 -40.32
C MET A 1 -11.97 51.92 -39.18
N GLY A 2 -12.36 52.25 -37.97
CA GLY A 2 -11.85 51.59 -36.77
C GLY A 2 -12.77 50.45 -36.33
N SER A 3 -12.17 49.32 -35.94
CA SER A 3 -12.84 48.21 -35.24
C SER A 3 -12.72 48.39 -33.74
N PRO A 4 -13.75 48.08 -32.97
CA PRO A 4 -13.78 48.29 -31.54
C PRO A 4 -13.15 47.12 -30.76
N LEU A 5 -12.34 47.47 -29.76
CA LEU A 5 -11.83 46.61 -28.73
C LEU A 5 -12.95 46.00 -27.85
N ARG A 6 -12.98 44.69 -27.71
CA ARG A 6 -13.82 44.01 -26.77
C ARG A 6 -13.04 43.79 -25.44
N THR A 7 -13.55 44.41 -24.41
CA THR A 7 -13.10 44.22 -23.03
C THR A 7 -13.75 42.94 -22.43
N THR A 8 -12.92 42.07 -21.92
CA THR A 8 -13.34 40.87 -21.18
C THR A 8 -13.41 41.19 -19.67
N PRO A 9 -14.44 40.80 -18.93
CA PRO A 9 -14.52 41.07 -17.51
C PRO A 9 -13.68 40.08 -16.69
N ALA A 10 -12.98 40.64 -15.71
CA ALA A 10 -12.18 39.91 -14.72
C ALA A 10 -13.11 39.03 -13.85
N ARG A 11 -12.75 37.78 -13.71
CA ARG A 11 -13.36 36.87 -12.73
C ARG A 11 -12.68 37.04 -11.39
N ILE A 12 -13.48 37.35 -10.39
CA ILE A 12 -13.10 37.44 -8.99
C ILE A 12 -12.85 36.02 -8.47
N LEU A 13 -11.61 35.77 -8.02
CA LEU A 13 -11.24 34.56 -7.29
C LEU A 13 -11.74 34.69 -5.85
N THR A 14 -12.70 33.86 -5.46
CA THR A 14 -13.05 33.67 -4.05
C THR A 14 -12.17 32.57 -3.47
N THR A 15 -11.24 32.96 -2.62
CA THR A 15 -10.45 32.04 -1.79
C THR A 15 -11.34 31.50 -0.66
N LEU A 16 -11.62 30.19 -0.69
CA LEU A 16 -12.13 29.47 0.49
C LEU A 16 -10.93 29.05 1.35
N ALA A 17 -10.89 29.57 2.57
CA ALA A 17 -9.97 29.15 3.61
C ALA A 17 -10.40 27.79 4.16
N ALA A 18 -9.51 26.80 4.12
CA ALA A 18 -9.68 25.55 4.83
C ALA A 18 -9.34 25.77 6.32
N LEU A 19 -10.31 25.57 7.20
CA LEU A 19 -10.09 25.50 8.65
C LEU A 19 -9.47 24.15 9.01
N ALA A 20 -8.21 24.20 9.47
CA ALA A 20 -7.59 23.09 10.16
C ALA A 20 -8.05 23.06 11.62
N PHE A 21 -8.64 21.94 12.05
CA PHE A 21 -8.89 21.66 13.48
C PHE A 21 -7.59 21.20 14.14
N LEU A 22 -6.96 22.07 14.91
CA LEU A 22 -5.92 21.74 15.87
C LEU A 22 -6.59 21.27 17.17
N ALA A 23 -6.36 20.03 17.55
CA ALA A 23 -6.66 19.55 18.89
C ALA A 23 -5.63 20.13 19.87
N ALA A 24 -6.10 20.96 20.78
CA ALA A 24 -5.30 21.55 21.84
C ALA A 24 -5.07 20.54 22.97
N CYS A 25 -3.81 20.16 23.21
CA CYS A 25 -3.38 19.58 24.48
C CYS A 25 -2.93 20.71 25.39
N GLY A 26 -3.56 20.81 26.56
CA GLY A 26 -3.34 21.87 27.53
C GLY A 26 -1.97 21.81 28.18
N THR A 27 -1.34 22.96 28.25
CA THR A 27 -0.13 23.23 29.01
C THR A 27 -0.50 23.56 30.47
N ALA A 28 0.04 22.80 31.42
CA ALA A 28 0.13 23.20 32.82
C ALA A 28 1.55 23.69 33.10
N ALA A 29 1.62 24.89 33.70
CA ALA A 29 2.83 25.62 34.03
C ALA A 29 3.59 25.00 35.21
N ALA A 30 4.93 25.07 35.12
CA ALA A 30 5.84 24.79 36.23
C ALA A 30 6.02 26.02 37.16
N PRO A 31 6.39 25.84 38.42
CA PRO A 31 7.25 26.81 39.11
C PRO A 31 8.63 26.22 39.43
N ALA A 32 9.55 27.17 39.62
CA ALA A 32 10.98 27.05 39.64
C ALA A 32 11.59 26.57 40.95
N ALA A 33 12.83 26.02 40.78
CA ALA A 33 14.03 26.12 41.60
C ALA A 33 14.09 25.55 43.02
N GLY A 34 15.06 24.67 43.21
CA GLY A 34 15.62 24.27 44.50
C GLY A 34 16.79 23.35 44.34
N THR A 35 17.97 23.86 44.63
CA THR A 35 19.33 23.29 44.64
C THR A 35 19.50 22.08 45.58
N GLY A 36 20.36 21.14 45.18
CA GLY A 36 21.14 20.44 46.19
C GLY A 36 21.40 18.94 46.02
N GLN A 37 22.64 18.63 45.64
CA GLN A 37 23.52 17.56 46.11
C GLN A 37 23.26 16.06 45.86
N ARG A 38 24.31 15.49 45.32
CA ARG A 38 24.85 14.14 45.15
C ARG A 38 24.60 13.13 46.31
N HIS A 39 24.51 11.90 45.86
CA HIS A 39 25.16 10.63 46.23
C HIS A 39 24.17 9.50 45.89
N GLY A 40 24.57 8.49 45.18
CA GLY A 40 25.37 7.36 45.50
C GLY A 40 24.59 6.09 45.17
N SER A 41 25.14 5.33 44.26
CA SER A 41 25.02 3.89 43.99
C SER A 41 24.07 3.02 44.81
N SER A 42 23.31 2.15 44.17
CA SER A 42 23.48 0.69 44.32
C SER A 42 22.44 -0.10 43.51
N ALA A 43 22.89 -1.27 43.09
CA ALA A 43 22.28 -2.24 42.19
C ALA A 43 21.08 -3.00 42.78
N SER A 44 20.21 -3.43 41.85
CA SER A 44 19.43 -4.69 41.73
C SER A 44 18.95 -5.42 43.00
N PRO A 45 17.98 -6.34 42.98
CA PRO A 45 17.61 -7.26 41.87
C PRO A 45 16.12 -7.56 41.66
N GLY A 46 15.84 -8.11 40.53
CA GLY A 46 14.89 -9.09 40.09
C GLY A 46 13.63 -9.47 40.91
N ALA A 47 12.49 -9.43 40.22
CA ALA A 47 11.36 -10.27 40.57
C ALA A 47 10.80 -10.93 39.32
N VAL A 48 11.06 -12.22 39.20
CA VAL A 48 10.39 -13.17 38.33
C VAL A 48 8.99 -13.37 38.88
N LEU A 49 7.95 -13.11 38.09
CA LEU A 49 6.61 -13.58 38.39
C LEU A 49 6.24 -14.67 37.39
N ALA A 50 6.05 -15.84 37.97
CA ALA A 50 5.63 -17.08 37.31
C ALA A 50 4.21 -16.94 36.71
N ALA A 51 4.06 -17.42 35.49
CA ALA A 51 2.78 -17.63 34.86
C ALA A 51 2.11 -18.86 35.48
N SER A 52 0.91 -18.66 35.98
CA SER A 52 0.01 -19.73 36.42
C SER A 52 -0.79 -20.21 35.23
N GLU A 53 -0.67 -21.49 34.90
CA GLU A 53 -1.55 -22.21 33.99
C GLU A 53 -2.96 -22.32 34.62
N ALA A 54 -3.97 -21.87 33.87
CA ALA A 54 -5.35 -22.21 34.12
C ALA A 54 -5.93 -22.88 32.89
N GLN A 55 -6.25 -24.17 33.06
CA GLN A 55 -6.92 -25.01 32.06
C GLN A 55 -8.35 -24.52 31.77
N ALA A 56 -8.71 -24.55 30.49
CA ALA A 56 -10.02 -24.26 29.96
C ALA A 56 -10.96 -25.47 30.12
N PRO A 57 -12.29 -25.28 30.26
CA PRO A 57 -13.25 -26.29 29.95
C PRO A 57 -13.72 -26.22 28.49
N VAL A 58 -13.79 -27.40 27.88
CA VAL A 58 -14.35 -27.67 26.55
C VAL A 58 -15.87 -27.62 26.63
N ALA A 59 -16.53 -26.90 25.74
CA ALA A 59 -17.68 -27.27 24.92
C ALA A 59 -18.48 -26.05 24.45
N GLY A 60 -18.83 -26.01 23.17
CA GLY A 60 -19.85 -25.08 22.66
C GLY A 60 -19.74 -24.76 21.17
N THR A 61 -20.22 -25.66 20.32
CA THR A 61 -20.96 -25.48 19.06
C THR A 61 -20.56 -24.32 18.12
N GLY A 62 -20.28 -24.75 16.92
CA GLY A 62 -19.88 -24.04 15.69
C GLY A 62 -20.50 -22.68 15.41
N ASN A 63 -19.60 -21.79 15.05
CA ASN A 63 -19.90 -20.65 14.16
C ASN A 63 -18.91 -20.72 13.00
N GLY A 64 -19.46 -20.87 11.79
CA GLY A 64 -18.71 -20.97 10.56
C GLY A 64 -17.73 -19.82 10.39
N ARG A 65 -16.47 -20.13 10.59
CA ARG A 65 -15.33 -19.29 10.25
C ARG A 65 -15.29 -19.23 8.72
N ALA A 66 -15.55 -18.11 8.12
CA ALA A 66 -15.23 -17.90 6.70
C ALA A 66 -13.72 -18.12 6.56
N ALA A 67 -13.33 -19.26 5.99
CA ALA A 67 -11.95 -19.56 5.71
C ALA A 67 -11.45 -18.58 4.63
N ILE A 68 -10.32 -17.93 4.88
CA ILE A 68 -9.54 -17.29 3.82
C ILE A 68 -9.19 -18.41 2.84
N PRO A 69 -9.59 -18.33 1.56
CA PRO A 69 -9.32 -19.43 0.64
C PRO A 69 -7.81 -19.66 0.54
N PRO A 70 -7.34 -20.93 0.51
CA PRO A 70 -5.93 -21.20 0.29
C PRO A 70 -5.51 -20.60 -1.03
N ALA A 71 -4.33 -19.96 -1.05
CA ALA A 71 -3.72 -19.44 -2.25
C ALA A 71 -3.60 -20.59 -3.27
N GLN A 72 -4.40 -20.56 -4.32
CA GLN A 72 -4.26 -21.49 -5.42
C GLN A 72 -3.02 -21.11 -6.23
N ALA A 73 -2.17 -22.09 -6.51
CA ALA A 73 -1.02 -21.90 -7.35
C ALA A 73 -1.45 -21.35 -8.71
N ALA A 74 -0.86 -20.21 -9.10
CA ALA A 74 -1.08 -19.63 -10.42
C ALA A 74 -0.52 -20.57 -11.49
N SER A 75 -1.33 -20.91 -12.48
CA SER A 75 -0.85 -21.63 -13.66
C SER A 75 -0.01 -20.67 -14.53
N PRO A 76 1.18 -21.05 -14.99
CA PRO A 76 2.01 -20.24 -15.85
C PRO A 76 1.49 -20.25 -17.28
N SER A 77 0.80 -19.20 -17.68
CA SER A 77 0.56 -18.93 -19.10
C SER A 77 0.71 -17.43 -19.35
N GLY A 78 1.72 -17.11 -20.11
CA GLY A 78 2.10 -15.86 -20.76
C GLY A 78 1.46 -14.55 -20.30
N GLY A 79 2.22 -13.71 -19.54
CA GLY A 79 2.04 -12.28 -19.54
C GLY A 79 0.96 -11.71 -18.61
N GLY A 80 1.24 -11.62 -17.33
CA GLY A 80 0.44 -10.90 -16.33
C GLY A 80 0.05 -11.78 -15.14
N THR A 81 0.16 -11.23 -13.95
CA THR A 81 -0.31 -11.89 -12.73
C THR A 81 -1.83 -11.91 -12.68
N THR A 82 -2.42 -13.00 -12.19
CA THR A 82 -3.86 -13.08 -11.94
C THR A 82 -4.14 -12.82 -10.46
N VAL A 83 -5.37 -12.41 -10.15
CA VAL A 83 -5.81 -12.23 -8.77
C VAL A 83 -5.84 -13.58 -8.05
N PRO A 84 -5.10 -13.76 -6.94
CA PRO A 84 -5.16 -15.00 -6.18
C PRO A 84 -6.59 -15.26 -5.68
N GLY A 85 -7.13 -16.47 -5.98
CA GLY A 85 -8.53 -16.81 -5.73
C GLY A 85 -9.52 -16.43 -6.85
N ALA A 86 -9.07 -15.71 -7.89
CA ALA A 86 -9.84 -15.39 -9.10
C ALA A 86 -8.97 -15.58 -10.36
N PRO A 87 -8.61 -16.82 -10.71
CA PRO A 87 -7.58 -17.09 -11.73
C PRO A 87 -7.96 -16.62 -13.15
N ASN A 88 -9.24 -16.37 -13.41
CA ASN A 88 -9.72 -15.82 -14.69
C ASN A 88 -9.66 -14.28 -14.74
N CYS A 89 -9.29 -13.62 -13.64
CA CYS A 89 -9.17 -12.17 -13.59
C CYS A 89 -7.69 -11.77 -13.55
N PRO A 90 -7.22 -10.98 -14.53
CA PRO A 90 -5.86 -10.45 -14.49
C PRO A 90 -5.74 -9.45 -13.33
N MET A 91 -4.52 -9.31 -12.79
CA MET A 91 -4.16 -8.20 -11.90
C MET A 91 -3.79 -7.00 -12.78
N PHE A 92 -4.78 -6.42 -13.46
CA PHE A 92 -4.66 -5.50 -14.57
C PHE A 92 -4.02 -6.12 -15.85
N PRO A 93 -4.14 -5.48 -17.02
CA PRO A 93 -3.48 -5.94 -18.23
C PRO A 93 -1.95 -6.03 -18.07
N ALA A 94 -1.31 -6.93 -18.76
CA ALA A 94 0.16 -7.07 -18.72
C ALA A 94 0.90 -5.75 -19.08
N SER A 95 0.27 -4.88 -19.87
CA SER A 95 0.78 -3.55 -20.20
C SER A 95 0.54 -2.49 -19.13
N ASN A 96 0.01 -2.85 -17.96
CA ASN A 96 -0.19 -1.90 -16.87
C ASN A 96 1.13 -1.55 -16.19
N VAL A 97 1.25 -0.32 -15.72
CA VAL A 97 2.44 0.18 -15.00
C VAL A 97 2.79 -0.65 -13.78
N TRP A 98 1.80 -1.24 -13.09
CA TRP A 98 2.04 -2.17 -11.98
C TRP A 98 2.85 -3.39 -12.41
N ASN A 99 2.66 -3.87 -13.65
CA ASN A 99 3.27 -5.08 -14.22
C ASN A 99 4.50 -4.77 -15.10
N THR A 100 5.01 -3.52 -15.06
CA THR A 100 6.09 -3.08 -15.95
C THR A 100 7.45 -3.21 -15.28
N ASP A 101 8.38 -3.90 -15.91
CA ASP A 101 9.79 -3.96 -15.48
C ASP A 101 10.45 -2.58 -15.63
N ILE A 102 11.01 -2.10 -14.52
CA ILE A 102 11.66 -0.79 -14.41
C ILE A 102 13.16 -0.90 -14.13
N SER A 103 13.72 -2.10 -14.22
CA SER A 103 15.11 -2.37 -13.82
C SER A 103 16.14 -1.53 -14.56
N ARG A 104 15.81 -1.07 -15.77
CA ARG A 104 16.70 -0.26 -16.63
C ARG A 104 16.32 1.23 -16.70
N LEU A 105 15.21 1.67 -16.08
CA LEU A 105 14.84 3.08 -16.11
C LEU A 105 15.93 3.97 -15.49
N PRO A 106 16.08 5.22 -15.98
CA PRO A 106 17.05 6.15 -15.42
C PRO A 106 16.70 6.49 -13.97
N VAL A 107 17.73 6.83 -13.19
CA VAL A 107 17.54 7.34 -11.83
C VAL A 107 16.90 8.73 -11.92
N ASN A 108 15.87 8.96 -11.11
CA ASN A 108 15.21 10.25 -11.02
C ASN A 108 16.17 11.31 -10.46
N ALA A 109 16.15 12.52 -11.03
CA ALA A 109 17.02 13.62 -10.62
C ALA A 109 16.87 14.00 -9.13
N HIS A 110 15.69 13.81 -8.56
CA HIS A 110 15.39 14.06 -7.14
C HIS A 110 15.67 12.86 -6.23
N SER A 111 16.10 11.71 -6.77
CA SER A 111 16.27 10.46 -6.03
C SER A 111 17.05 10.65 -4.72
N ALA A 112 18.20 11.31 -4.77
CA ALA A 112 19.03 11.52 -3.58
C ALA A 112 18.34 12.38 -2.50
N ALA A 113 17.52 13.36 -2.90
CA ALA A 113 16.77 14.21 -1.98
C ALA A 113 15.62 13.43 -1.33
N TRP A 114 14.83 12.71 -2.13
CA TRP A 114 13.72 11.89 -1.64
C TRP A 114 14.20 10.77 -0.71
N MET A 115 15.28 10.08 -1.08
CA MET A 115 15.90 9.07 -0.21
C MET A 115 16.30 9.64 1.16
N ARG A 116 16.90 10.84 1.19
CA ARG A 116 17.28 11.50 2.46
C ARG A 116 16.07 11.91 3.29
N SER A 117 15.03 12.46 2.67
CA SER A 117 13.83 12.91 3.38
C SER A 117 13.07 11.78 4.06
N MET A 118 13.16 10.56 3.52
CA MET A 118 12.60 9.34 4.11
C MET A 118 13.60 8.59 5.02
N GLY A 119 14.66 9.25 5.51
CA GLY A 119 15.58 8.67 6.49
C GLY A 119 16.35 7.42 6.02
N SER A 120 16.53 7.23 4.71
CA SER A 120 17.07 6.00 4.13
C SER A 120 18.46 5.59 4.61
N ALA A 121 19.25 6.53 5.15
CA ALA A 121 20.60 6.25 5.65
C ALA A 121 20.61 5.38 6.93
N GLY A 122 19.56 5.45 7.74
CA GLY A 122 19.45 4.80 9.04
C GLY A 122 18.27 3.86 9.19
N LEU A 123 17.44 3.69 8.17
CA LEU A 123 16.26 2.84 8.20
C LEU A 123 16.43 1.60 7.32
N ASP A 124 15.77 0.54 7.72
CA ASP A 124 15.50 -0.64 6.91
C ASP A 124 14.02 -0.66 6.49
N LEU A 125 13.68 -1.47 5.50
CA LEU A 125 12.31 -1.66 5.11
C LEU A 125 11.50 -2.34 6.22
N HIS A 126 10.22 -2.00 6.29
CA HIS A 126 9.29 -2.64 7.22
C HIS A 126 8.16 -3.32 6.47
N PRO A 127 8.08 -4.67 6.46
CA PRO A 127 6.92 -5.37 5.96
C PRO A 127 5.72 -5.09 6.87
N ASP A 128 4.70 -4.43 6.34
CA ASP A 128 3.46 -4.11 7.04
C ASP A 128 2.40 -5.21 6.81
N PHE A 129 2.85 -6.42 6.99
CA PHE A 129 2.09 -7.66 6.91
C PHE A 129 2.83 -8.75 7.68
N GLY A 130 2.13 -9.82 8.02
CA GLY A 130 2.76 -10.92 8.74
C GLY A 130 1.77 -11.84 9.43
N PRO A 131 2.27 -12.82 10.16
CA PRO A 131 1.44 -13.66 11.00
C PRO A 131 0.87 -12.83 12.15
N ASN A 132 -0.15 -13.38 12.74
CA ASN A 132 -1.03 -12.73 13.67
C ASN A 132 -0.38 -12.24 14.97
N GLY A 133 -0.68 -11.00 15.36
CA GLY A 133 -0.37 -10.41 16.65
C GLY A 133 -1.58 -10.19 17.58
N GLY A 134 -2.73 -10.86 17.40
CA GLY A 134 -3.89 -10.59 18.25
C GLY A 134 -5.25 -11.07 17.72
N GLY A 135 -5.29 -12.11 16.92
CA GLY A 135 -6.52 -12.70 16.38
C GLY A 135 -6.77 -12.41 14.90
N PHE A 136 -6.04 -11.48 14.29
CA PHE A 136 -6.06 -11.20 12.84
C PHE A 136 -4.64 -11.13 12.28
N PRO A 137 -4.39 -11.63 11.06
CA PRO A 137 -3.10 -11.43 10.40
C PRO A 137 -2.91 -9.94 10.07
N PHE A 138 -1.68 -9.45 10.20
CA PHE A 138 -1.30 -8.15 9.69
C PHE A 138 -1.35 -8.11 8.17
N GLY A 139 -1.65 -6.94 7.62
CA GLY A 139 -1.78 -6.69 6.21
C GLY A 139 -3.22 -6.38 5.80
N ILE A 140 -3.42 -6.10 4.53
CA ILE A 140 -4.71 -5.70 4.00
C ILE A 140 -5.44 -6.92 3.44
N PRO A 141 -6.60 -7.32 4.00
CA PRO A 141 -7.35 -8.45 3.49
C PRO A 141 -8.07 -8.09 2.19
N TYR A 142 -8.29 -9.09 1.34
CA TYR A 142 -9.18 -8.96 0.20
C TYR A 142 -10.18 -10.12 0.16
N ASN A 143 -11.32 -9.87 -0.45
CA ASN A 143 -12.46 -10.77 -0.51
C ASN A 143 -12.74 -11.13 -1.97
N ILE A 144 -12.94 -12.41 -2.26
CA ILE A 144 -13.37 -12.87 -3.57
C ILE A 144 -14.88 -13.11 -3.53
N VAL A 145 -15.61 -12.36 -4.33
CA VAL A 145 -17.07 -12.46 -4.44
C VAL A 145 -17.49 -12.84 -5.86
N THR A 146 -18.75 -13.22 -6.00
CA THR A 146 -19.40 -13.46 -7.31
C THR A 146 -20.46 -12.39 -7.56
N SER A 147 -21.01 -12.33 -8.77
CA SER A 147 -22.10 -11.40 -9.09
C SER A 147 -23.41 -11.68 -8.33
N SER A 148 -23.51 -12.80 -7.63
CA SER A 148 -24.63 -13.10 -6.72
C SER A 148 -24.49 -12.46 -5.34
N HIS A 149 -23.30 -11.91 -4.99
CA HIS A 149 -23.14 -11.19 -3.73
C HIS A 149 -23.98 -9.90 -3.74
N PRO A 150 -24.76 -9.64 -2.68
CA PRO A 150 -25.60 -8.44 -2.60
C PRO A 150 -24.77 -7.16 -2.74
N LEU A 151 -25.28 -6.22 -3.52
CA LEU A 151 -24.69 -4.89 -3.68
C LEU A 151 -25.39 -3.89 -2.78
N VAL A 152 -24.68 -3.11 -2.02
CA VAL A 152 -25.21 -2.10 -1.11
C VAL A 152 -24.71 -0.70 -1.45
N PRO A 153 -25.54 0.34 -1.24
CA PRO A 153 -25.06 1.72 -1.32
C PRO A 153 -24.13 2.02 -0.13
N VAL A 154 -23.09 2.82 -0.39
CA VAL A 154 -22.14 3.28 0.64
C VAL A 154 -22.16 4.81 0.64
N LYS A 155 -22.27 5.42 1.82
CA LYS A 155 -22.16 6.87 2.01
C LYS A 155 -20.70 7.22 2.27
N PHE A 156 -20.14 8.15 1.50
CA PHE A 156 -18.75 8.56 1.54
C PHE A 156 -18.57 9.91 2.23
N GLN A 157 -17.48 10.05 2.99
CA GLN A 157 -16.99 11.33 3.49
C GLN A 157 -16.44 12.16 2.32
N TYR A 158 -15.63 11.57 1.45
CA TYR A 158 -15.08 12.18 0.23
C TYR A 158 -15.92 11.79 -0.99
N ALA A 159 -17.22 12.15 -0.95
CA ALA A 159 -18.18 11.72 -1.97
C ALA A 159 -17.89 12.26 -3.38
N SER A 160 -17.28 13.46 -3.48
CA SER A 160 -16.89 14.07 -4.76
C SER A 160 -15.77 13.33 -5.48
N GLU A 161 -15.00 12.54 -4.75
CA GLU A 161 -13.83 11.79 -5.24
C GLU A 161 -14.00 10.28 -5.10
N SER A 162 -15.24 9.83 -4.87
CA SER A 162 -15.56 8.40 -4.71
C SER A 162 -16.50 7.92 -5.79
N ASP A 163 -16.31 6.67 -6.24
CA ASP A 163 -17.26 6.01 -7.13
C ASP A 163 -18.54 5.68 -6.35
N LYS A 164 -19.69 6.12 -6.88
CA LYS A 164 -20.98 6.03 -6.17
C LYS A 164 -21.41 4.59 -5.83
N GLY A 165 -20.85 3.59 -6.49
CA GLY A 165 -21.23 2.20 -6.29
C GLY A 165 -22.46 1.78 -7.09
N PRO A 166 -23.21 0.75 -6.66
CA PRO A 166 -23.12 0.06 -5.36
C PRO A 166 -21.91 -0.88 -5.21
N TYR A 167 -21.64 -1.29 -3.94
CA TYR A 167 -20.48 -2.13 -3.58
C TYR A 167 -20.92 -3.50 -3.05
N PRO A 168 -20.18 -4.60 -3.36
CA PRO A 168 -20.41 -5.91 -2.76
C PRO A 168 -19.85 -5.96 -1.33
N PHE A 169 -20.40 -5.13 -0.45
CA PHE A 169 -19.95 -4.92 0.92
C PHE A 169 -20.99 -5.46 1.90
N GLY A 170 -20.61 -6.46 2.70
CA GLY A 170 -21.51 -7.22 3.54
C GLY A 170 -20.97 -7.48 4.95
N PRO A 171 -21.76 -8.15 5.80
CA PRO A 171 -21.34 -8.53 7.16
C PRO A 171 -20.24 -9.60 7.15
N ASP A 172 -20.04 -10.27 6.03
CA ASP A 172 -19.03 -11.28 5.75
C ASP A 172 -17.73 -10.71 5.20
N THR A 173 -17.72 -9.43 4.79
CA THR A 173 -16.52 -8.76 4.25
C THR A 173 -15.42 -8.70 5.30
N LEU A 174 -14.24 -9.22 4.95
CA LEU A 174 -13.02 -9.02 5.74
C LEU A 174 -12.58 -7.56 5.63
N ILE A 175 -12.30 -6.97 6.77
CA ILE A 175 -11.83 -5.59 6.91
C ILE A 175 -10.47 -5.63 7.59
N GLU A 176 -9.56 -4.79 7.19
CA GLU A 176 -8.24 -4.65 7.78
C GLU A 176 -8.31 -4.49 9.30
N GLY A 177 -7.52 -5.26 10.03
CA GLY A 177 -7.54 -5.33 11.49
C GLY A 177 -8.80 -5.97 12.09
N GLY A 178 -9.82 -6.31 11.28
CA GLY A 178 -11.08 -6.91 11.70
C GLY A 178 -12.23 -5.91 11.86
N LYS A 179 -13.44 -6.44 12.10
CA LYS A 179 -14.68 -5.63 12.10
C LYS A 179 -14.70 -4.48 13.11
N ASN A 180 -14.00 -4.64 14.23
CA ASN A 180 -13.99 -3.66 15.34
C ASN A 180 -12.68 -2.88 15.43
N ALA A 181 -11.75 -3.06 14.49
CA ALA A 181 -10.49 -2.34 14.50
C ALA A 181 -10.70 -0.83 14.30
N GLY A 182 -9.75 -0.06 14.81
CA GLY A 182 -9.50 1.32 14.39
C GLY A 182 -8.62 1.37 13.13
N GLY A 183 -8.04 2.53 12.83
CA GLY A 183 -7.14 2.74 11.70
C GLY A 183 -7.87 2.78 10.36
N ASP A 184 -7.15 2.45 9.30
CA ASP A 184 -7.58 2.66 7.92
C ASP A 184 -8.72 1.76 7.46
N ARG A 185 -8.87 0.57 8.09
CA ARG A 185 -10.03 -0.29 7.87
C ARG A 185 -10.33 -0.55 6.40
N HIS A 186 -9.32 -0.81 5.61
CA HIS A 186 -9.50 -1.12 4.20
C HIS A 186 -10.39 -2.36 4.02
N ALA A 187 -11.33 -2.28 3.08
CA ALA A 187 -12.14 -3.40 2.63
C ALA A 187 -12.02 -3.52 1.11
N ILE A 188 -11.41 -4.60 0.66
CA ILE A 188 -11.14 -4.87 -0.75
C ILE A 188 -12.00 -6.06 -1.18
N MET A 189 -12.76 -5.91 -2.27
CA MET A 189 -13.60 -6.96 -2.85
C MET A 189 -13.30 -7.11 -4.33
N VAL A 190 -13.12 -8.33 -4.79
CA VAL A 190 -12.95 -8.67 -6.21
C VAL A 190 -14.14 -9.51 -6.66
N ASN A 191 -14.94 -8.98 -7.57
CA ASN A 191 -15.96 -9.78 -8.25
C ASN A 191 -15.27 -10.62 -9.34
N LYS A 192 -15.08 -11.91 -9.06
CA LYS A 192 -14.39 -12.84 -9.97
C LYS A 192 -15.16 -13.17 -11.25
N THR A 193 -16.47 -12.85 -11.30
CA THR A 193 -17.30 -13.06 -12.49
C THR A 193 -17.11 -11.95 -13.53
N THR A 194 -16.92 -10.71 -13.04
CA THR A 194 -16.79 -9.51 -13.90
C THR A 194 -15.40 -8.93 -13.92
N CYS A 195 -14.47 -9.46 -13.13
CA CYS A 195 -13.13 -8.92 -12.89
C CYS A 195 -13.18 -7.44 -12.48
N THR A 196 -14.10 -7.11 -11.59
CA THR A 196 -14.25 -5.77 -11.02
C THR A 196 -13.67 -5.74 -9.62
N LEU A 197 -12.78 -4.78 -9.38
CA LEU A 197 -12.17 -4.50 -8.08
C LEU A 197 -12.93 -3.35 -7.41
N TYR A 198 -13.28 -3.53 -6.16
CA TYR A 198 -13.89 -2.53 -5.28
C TYR A 198 -13.01 -2.35 -4.05
N GLU A 199 -12.70 -1.12 -3.71
CA GLU A 199 -11.91 -0.78 -2.54
C GLU A 199 -12.55 0.34 -1.75
N LEU A 200 -12.55 0.20 -0.42
CA LEU A 200 -13.09 1.17 0.53
C LEU A 200 -12.04 1.47 1.61
N TRP A 201 -11.91 2.74 1.96
CA TRP A 201 -11.16 3.22 3.11
C TRP A 201 -12.12 3.62 4.24
N GLU A 202 -11.74 3.41 5.50
CA GLU A 202 -12.60 3.57 6.69
C GLU A 202 -13.94 2.84 6.58
N ALA A 203 -13.93 1.65 6.01
CA ALA A 203 -15.13 0.88 5.73
C ALA A 203 -15.90 0.47 7.02
N ARG A 204 -17.19 0.80 7.06
CA ARG A 204 -18.09 0.46 8.17
C ARG A 204 -19.40 -0.08 7.60
N TYR A 205 -19.56 -1.39 7.68
CA TYR A 205 -20.80 -2.05 7.28
C TYR A 205 -21.91 -1.82 8.32
N SER A 206 -23.10 -1.52 7.84
CA SER A 206 -24.33 -1.53 8.64
C SER A 206 -25.51 -1.87 7.76
N ALA A 207 -26.42 -2.72 8.24
CA ALA A 207 -27.68 -3.05 7.55
C ALA A 207 -28.59 -1.81 7.36
N SER A 208 -28.49 -0.81 8.23
CA SER A 208 -29.22 0.44 8.15
C SER A 208 -28.56 1.51 7.27
N GLY A 209 -27.35 1.25 6.75
CA GLY A 209 -26.61 2.16 5.87
C GLY A 209 -25.11 2.10 6.09
N SER A 210 -24.40 1.55 5.11
CA SER A 210 -22.94 1.43 5.12
C SER A 210 -22.27 2.79 4.86
N LYS A 211 -21.08 2.98 5.44
CA LYS A 211 -20.29 4.21 5.30
C LYS A 211 -18.83 3.87 5.00
N ALA A 212 -18.12 4.78 4.36
CA ALA A 212 -16.68 4.75 4.19
C ALA A 212 -16.11 6.18 4.09
N GLY A 213 -14.82 6.34 4.27
CA GLY A 213 -14.12 7.60 3.99
C GLY A 213 -14.14 7.88 2.49
N SER A 214 -13.60 6.95 1.71
CA SER A 214 -13.57 6.98 0.25
C SER A 214 -13.84 5.60 -0.34
N GLY A 215 -14.12 5.56 -1.66
CA GLY A 215 -14.31 4.31 -2.37
C GLY A 215 -13.98 4.40 -3.85
N ALA A 216 -13.45 3.30 -4.38
CA ALA A 216 -13.02 3.22 -5.76
C ALA A 216 -13.42 1.91 -6.41
N ILE A 217 -13.69 1.95 -7.72
CA ILE A 217 -14.08 0.81 -8.55
C ILE A 217 -13.21 0.77 -9.79
N TRP A 218 -12.57 -0.37 -10.04
CA TRP A 218 -11.78 -0.59 -11.24
C TRP A 218 -12.22 -1.83 -12.01
N SER A 219 -12.12 -1.76 -13.34
CA SER A 219 -12.07 -2.97 -14.16
C SER A 219 -10.64 -3.49 -14.21
N LEU A 220 -10.41 -4.70 -13.72
CA LEU A 220 -9.10 -5.36 -13.77
C LEU A 220 -8.63 -5.71 -15.20
N THR A 221 -9.51 -5.58 -16.19
CA THR A 221 -9.21 -5.79 -17.61
C THR A 221 -8.89 -4.48 -18.36
N SER A 222 -8.80 -3.35 -17.65
CA SER A 222 -8.62 -2.02 -18.24
C SER A 222 -7.43 -1.29 -17.61
N ASN A 223 -6.75 -0.47 -18.41
CA ASN A 223 -5.70 0.43 -17.93
C ASN A 223 -6.22 1.83 -17.55
N ARG A 224 -7.54 2.04 -17.51
CA ARG A 224 -8.11 3.36 -17.19
C ARG A 224 -7.74 3.74 -15.75
N LEU A 225 -7.17 4.94 -15.59
CA LEU A 225 -6.95 5.55 -14.28
C LEU A 225 -8.20 6.30 -13.81
N ARG A 226 -8.23 6.66 -12.55
CA ARG A 226 -9.25 7.54 -11.96
C ARG A 226 -9.14 8.96 -12.54
N PRO A 227 -10.17 9.81 -12.40
CA PRO A 227 -10.05 11.23 -12.74
C PRO A 227 -8.87 11.89 -12.02
N ALA A 228 -8.22 12.84 -12.66
CA ALA A 228 -7.16 13.62 -12.02
C ALA A 228 -7.71 14.39 -10.81
N GLY A 229 -6.96 14.39 -9.70
CA GLY A 229 -7.37 14.98 -8.43
C GLY A 229 -8.30 14.12 -7.58
N TRP A 230 -8.62 12.88 -8.00
CA TRP A 230 -9.44 11.97 -7.20
C TRP A 230 -8.56 11.03 -6.38
N THR A 231 -8.81 10.97 -5.07
CA THR A 231 -8.29 9.92 -4.20
C THR A 231 -8.90 8.56 -4.53
N SER A 232 -8.46 7.51 -3.88
CA SER A 232 -9.08 6.17 -3.90
C SER A 232 -9.26 5.69 -2.45
N ALA A 233 -9.21 4.39 -2.21
CA ALA A 233 -8.97 3.87 -0.88
C ALA A 233 -7.51 4.05 -0.44
N ASP A 234 -6.65 4.46 -1.36
CA ASP A 234 -5.25 4.84 -1.17
C ASP A 234 -5.09 6.35 -1.49
N ALA A 235 -4.25 7.07 -0.74
CA ALA A 235 -4.12 8.52 -0.88
C ALA A 235 -3.67 8.95 -2.28
N ALA A 236 -2.84 8.17 -2.93
CA ALA A 236 -2.35 8.46 -4.29
C ALA A 236 -3.43 8.35 -5.40
N GLY A 237 -4.66 7.94 -5.07
CA GLY A 237 -5.67 7.64 -6.09
C GLY A 237 -5.34 6.40 -6.91
N LEU A 238 -4.53 5.50 -6.37
CA LEU A 238 -4.12 4.22 -6.95
C LEU A 238 -4.96 3.06 -6.38
N PRO A 239 -5.04 1.92 -7.07
CA PRO A 239 -5.60 0.70 -6.49
C PRO A 239 -4.59 0.08 -5.49
N ILE A 240 -5.11 -0.44 -4.38
CA ILE A 240 -4.31 -1.11 -3.33
C ILE A 240 -3.92 -2.54 -3.75
N LEU A 241 -4.91 -3.32 -4.22
CA LEU A 241 -4.75 -4.76 -4.45
C LEU A 241 -3.54 -5.13 -5.32
N PRO A 242 -3.25 -4.46 -6.45
CA PRO A 242 -2.12 -4.85 -7.31
C PRO A 242 -0.75 -4.59 -6.67
N GLY A 243 -0.70 -3.76 -5.64
CA GLY A 243 0.51 -3.45 -4.89
C GLY A 243 0.72 -4.31 -3.64
N LEU A 244 -0.17 -5.26 -3.35
CA LEU A 244 -0.03 -6.13 -2.18
C LEU A 244 0.78 -7.38 -2.54
N LEU A 245 1.87 -7.62 -1.82
CA LEU A 245 2.53 -8.93 -1.85
C LEU A 245 1.56 -10.02 -1.39
N ASN A 246 1.59 -11.17 -2.07
CA ASN A 246 0.83 -12.35 -1.70
C ASN A 246 1.77 -13.54 -1.52
N TYR A 247 1.69 -14.23 -0.37
CA TYR A 247 2.62 -15.33 -0.08
C TYR A 247 2.53 -16.48 -1.09
N GLY A 248 1.34 -16.73 -1.62
CA GLY A 248 1.16 -17.73 -2.68
C GLY A 248 1.92 -17.38 -3.97
N GLN A 249 1.95 -16.10 -4.34
CA GLN A 249 2.76 -15.61 -5.48
C GLN A 249 4.26 -15.74 -5.20
N VAL A 250 4.71 -15.44 -3.98
CA VAL A 250 6.11 -15.66 -3.58
C VAL A 250 6.49 -17.13 -3.75
N LYS A 251 5.68 -18.05 -3.24
CA LYS A 251 5.93 -19.50 -3.36
C LYS A 251 5.91 -19.96 -4.82
N ALA A 252 4.99 -19.46 -5.63
CA ALA A 252 4.92 -19.78 -7.06
C ALA A 252 6.17 -19.28 -7.82
N ALA A 253 6.63 -18.06 -7.53
CA ALA A 253 7.84 -17.48 -8.13
C ALA A 253 9.08 -18.29 -7.78
N VAL A 254 9.25 -18.67 -6.52
CA VAL A 254 10.36 -19.54 -6.08
C VAL A 254 10.33 -20.89 -6.78
N ALA A 255 9.17 -21.52 -6.87
CA ALA A 255 9.02 -22.83 -7.52
C ALA A 255 9.28 -22.78 -9.02
N ALA A 256 8.91 -21.69 -9.69
CA ALA A 256 9.07 -21.50 -11.12
C ALA A 256 10.44 -20.89 -11.50
N GLY A 257 11.20 -20.37 -10.55
CA GLY A 257 12.51 -19.74 -10.81
C GLY A 257 12.42 -18.42 -11.59
N HIS A 258 11.30 -17.72 -11.53
CA HIS A 258 11.13 -16.40 -12.14
C HIS A 258 10.61 -15.36 -11.12
N PRO A 259 10.79 -14.05 -11.36
CA PRO A 259 10.37 -13.02 -10.42
C PRO A 259 8.85 -12.96 -10.27
N ILE A 260 8.40 -12.44 -9.13
CA ILE A 260 7.05 -11.91 -8.94
C ILE A 260 6.94 -10.67 -9.84
N ALA A 261 5.90 -10.61 -10.68
CA ALA A 261 5.88 -9.68 -11.82
C ALA A 261 4.93 -8.48 -11.59
N HIS A 262 5.06 -7.80 -10.45
CA HIS A 262 4.33 -6.54 -10.18
C HIS A 262 5.09 -5.65 -9.19
N ALA A 263 4.77 -4.36 -9.18
CA ALA A 263 5.27 -3.42 -8.18
C ALA A 263 4.55 -3.61 -6.82
N ILE A 264 5.22 -3.23 -5.75
CA ILE A 264 4.65 -3.26 -4.40
C ILE A 264 4.28 -1.82 -3.99
N ARG A 265 3.12 -1.62 -3.33
CA ARG A 265 2.82 -0.33 -2.71
C ARG A 265 3.61 -0.15 -1.43
N PHE A 266 3.98 1.10 -1.13
CA PHE A 266 4.63 1.45 0.13
C PHE A 266 4.25 2.86 0.58
N THR A 267 4.63 3.24 1.81
CA THR A 267 4.29 4.51 2.43
C THR A 267 5.54 5.34 2.76
N ALA A 268 5.32 6.66 2.87
CA ALA A 268 6.28 7.61 3.41
C ALA A 268 5.58 8.56 4.39
N GLN A 269 6.31 8.98 5.43
CA GLN A 269 5.74 9.84 6.47
C GLN A 269 5.40 11.24 5.94
N SER A 270 6.19 11.75 5.03
CA SER A 270 6.02 13.10 4.49
C SER A 270 6.15 13.09 2.97
N THR A 271 5.14 13.65 2.31
CA THR A 271 5.07 13.77 0.86
C THR A 271 4.85 15.23 0.46
N GLN A 272 5.18 15.61 -0.77
CA GLN A 272 4.84 16.92 -1.29
C GLN A 272 3.39 16.97 -1.78
N SER A 273 2.81 18.19 -1.86
CA SER A 273 1.51 18.45 -2.48
C SER A 273 1.60 18.33 -4.00
N ALA A 274 1.93 17.15 -4.48
CA ALA A 274 2.07 16.81 -5.88
C ALA A 274 1.98 15.29 -6.07
N TYR A 275 1.70 14.88 -7.28
CA TYR A 275 1.77 13.49 -7.69
C TYR A 275 2.44 13.33 -9.05
N LEU A 276 3.04 12.17 -9.25
CA LEU A 276 3.55 11.70 -10.54
C LEU A 276 2.64 10.59 -11.07
N TRP A 277 2.54 10.50 -12.41
CA TRP A 277 1.93 9.33 -13.01
C TRP A 277 2.60 8.05 -12.48
N PRO A 278 1.83 6.99 -12.13
CA PRO A 278 0.41 6.79 -12.40
C PRO A 278 -0.55 7.32 -11.33
N ALA A 279 -0.08 7.95 -10.25
CA ALA A 279 -0.96 8.51 -9.23
C ALA A 279 -1.90 9.57 -9.80
N ARG A 280 -3.02 9.81 -9.11
CA ARG A 280 -4.07 10.74 -9.52
C ARG A 280 -4.36 11.80 -8.47
N HIS A 281 -3.87 11.61 -7.26
CA HIS A 281 -4.11 12.47 -6.12
C HIS A 281 -2.83 12.63 -5.30
N GLU A 282 -2.76 13.67 -4.51
CA GLU A 282 -1.70 13.98 -3.58
C GLU A 282 -2.26 14.06 -2.15
N ALA A 283 -1.42 13.84 -1.14
CA ALA A 283 -1.80 13.96 0.26
C ALA A 283 -0.73 14.67 1.09
N GLY A 284 0.15 15.41 0.42
CA GLY A 284 1.20 16.18 1.05
C GLY A 284 0.73 17.57 1.47
N SER A 285 1.47 18.20 2.36
CA SER A 285 1.14 19.52 2.93
C SER A 285 1.99 20.69 2.39
N GLY A 286 2.89 20.45 1.41
CA GLY A 286 3.77 21.50 0.95
C GLY A 286 4.46 21.22 -0.38
N SER A 287 5.07 22.26 -0.96
CA SER A 287 5.74 22.22 -2.26
C SER A 287 7.25 21.89 -2.17
N ASN A 288 7.73 21.36 -1.05
CA ASN A 288 9.16 21.04 -0.88
C ASN A 288 9.59 19.93 -1.85
N PRO A 289 10.41 20.21 -2.87
CA PRO A 289 10.81 19.22 -3.88
C PRO A 289 11.76 18.15 -3.35
N SER A 290 12.25 18.30 -2.12
CA SER A 290 13.04 17.27 -1.44
C SER A 290 12.18 16.12 -0.87
N LEU A 291 10.85 16.30 -0.77
CA LEU A 291 9.91 15.24 -0.41
C LEU A 291 9.47 14.47 -1.65
N PRO A 292 9.24 13.16 -1.57
CA PRO A 292 8.70 12.41 -2.70
C PRO A 292 7.22 12.80 -2.95
N PRO A 293 6.79 12.93 -4.20
CA PRO A 293 5.37 13.03 -4.54
C PRO A 293 4.70 11.66 -4.53
N MET A 294 3.37 11.61 -4.37
CA MET A 294 2.61 10.38 -4.60
C MET A 294 2.85 9.83 -5.99
N GLY A 295 2.89 8.50 -6.14
CA GLY A 295 3.23 7.84 -7.40
C GLY A 295 4.73 7.73 -7.68
N ALA A 296 5.60 8.35 -6.89
CA ALA A 296 7.05 8.17 -7.07
C ALA A 296 7.44 6.69 -6.94
N ARG A 297 8.26 6.21 -7.88
CA ARG A 297 8.66 4.81 -7.93
C ARG A 297 10.10 4.63 -7.51
N PHE A 298 10.34 3.63 -6.68
CA PHE A 298 11.65 3.29 -6.15
C PHE A 298 11.97 1.84 -6.51
N ARG A 299 13.22 1.56 -6.83
CA ARG A 299 13.69 0.19 -7.04
C ARG A 299 14.89 -0.12 -6.16
N LEU A 300 15.06 -1.36 -5.78
CA LEU A 300 16.30 -1.87 -5.23
C LEU A 300 17.39 -1.75 -6.31
N LYS A 301 18.54 -1.18 -5.96
CA LYS A 301 19.65 -0.97 -6.91
C LYS A 301 20.14 -2.28 -7.53
N ALA A 302 20.47 -2.28 -8.81
CA ALA A 302 20.95 -3.46 -9.52
C ALA A 302 22.24 -4.06 -8.93
N ASN A 303 23.07 -3.26 -8.27
CA ASN A 303 24.29 -3.72 -7.61
C ASN A 303 24.07 -4.26 -6.18
N PHE A 304 22.84 -4.29 -5.68
CA PHE A 304 22.54 -4.95 -4.41
C PHE A 304 22.71 -6.46 -4.57
N ASN A 305 23.55 -7.06 -3.72
CA ASN A 305 23.87 -8.49 -3.82
C ASN A 305 22.72 -9.35 -3.25
N VAL A 306 21.70 -9.59 -4.05
CA VAL A 306 20.56 -10.47 -3.69
C VAL A 306 21.05 -11.89 -3.37
N ALA A 307 22.01 -12.41 -4.13
CA ALA A 307 22.53 -13.76 -3.91
C ALA A 307 23.18 -13.92 -2.53
N GLY A 308 23.87 -12.88 -2.05
CA GLY A 308 24.53 -12.86 -0.75
C GLY A 308 23.68 -12.36 0.42
N PHE A 309 22.39 -12.01 0.20
CA PHE A 309 21.52 -11.46 1.24
C PHE A 309 21.31 -12.41 2.43
N CYS A 310 21.17 -13.70 2.17
CA CYS A 310 21.09 -14.75 3.16
C CYS A 310 21.69 -16.05 2.63
N SER A 311 22.14 -16.95 3.51
CA SER A 311 22.66 -18.25 3.12
C SER A 311 21.53 -19.20 2.72
N GLY A 312 21.81 -20.18 1.84
CA GLY A 312 20.83 -21.19 1.41
C GLY A 312 20.30 -22.06 2.55
N SER A 313 21.01 -22.14 3.69
CA SER A 313 20.56 -22.83 4.91
C SER A 313 19.64 -21.98 5.80
N THR A 314 19.56 -20.67 5.56
CA THR A 314 18.65 -19.80 6.31
C THR A 314 17.21 -20.09 5.88
N PRO A 315 16.29 -20.41 6.80
CA PRO A 315 14.88 -20.61 6.47
C PRO A 315 14.31 -19.42 5.71
N TYR A 316 13.49 -19.68 4.69
CA TYR A 316 12.83 -18.67 3.85
C TYR A 316 13.78 -17.76 3.03
N CYS A 317 15.06 -18.10 2.93
CA CYS A 317 16.02 -17.31 2.15
C CYS A 317 15.62 -17.23 0.66
N ALA A 318 15.12 -18.31 0.08
CA ALA A 318 14.62 -18.30 -1.31
C ALA A 318 13.43 -17.36 -1.49
N ASP A 319 12.49 -17.34 -0.54
CA ASP A 319 11.32 -16.47 -0.54
C ASP A 319 11.75 -14.99 -0.44
N ALA A 320 12.68 -14.68 0.48
CA ALA A 320 13.22 -13.33 0.61
C ALA A 320 13.95 -12.87 -0.67
N LYS A 321 14.76 -13.73 -1.29
CA LYS A 321 15.45 -13.42 -2.54
C LYS A 321 14.48 -13.19 -3.70
N ALA A 322 13.38 -13.93 -3.78
CA ALA A 322 12.35 -13.72 -4.80
C ALA A 322 11.72 -12.31 -4.67
N ILE A 323 11.42 -11.88 -3.44
CA ILE A 323 10.91 -10.52 -3.16
C ILE A 323 11.96 -9.45 -3.48
N LEU A 324 13.23 -9.68 -3.16
CA LEU A 324 14.31 -8.74 -3.51
C LEU A 324 14.48 -8.59 -5.03
N VAL A 325 14.37 -9.68 -5.78
CA VAL A 325 14.39 -9.64 -7.26
C VAL A 325 13.19 -8.86 -7.79
N GLU A 326 11.99 -9.06 -7.24
CA GLU A 326 10.82 -8.24 -7.55
C GLU A 326 11.09 -6.75 -7.32
N MET A 327 11.70 -6.40 -6.16
CA MET A 327 12.06 -5.01 -5.85
C MET A 327 13.10 -4.42 -6.79
N GLN A 328 13.99 -5.24 -7.39
CA GLN A 328 14.93 -4.79 -8.43
C GLN A 328 14.24 -4.55 -9.77
N HIS A 329 13.30 -5.41 -10.14
CA HIS A 329 12.64 -5.38 -11.45
C HIS A 329 11.39 -4.51 -11.48
N TYR A 330 10.54 -4.63 -10.47
CA TYR A 330 9.23 -3.95 -10.43
C TYR A 330 9.17 -2.84 -9.38
N GLY A 331 9.98 -2.91 -8.32
CA GLY A 331 10.14 -1.86 -7.32
C GLY A 331 8.93 -1.59 -6.45
N LEU A 332 8.96 -0.41 -5.83
CA LEU A 332 7.95 0.09 -4.90
C LEU A 332 7.30 1.36 -5.47
N ILE A 333 5.97 1.51 -5.36
CA ILE A 333 5.23 2.73 -5.72
C ILE A 333 4.74 3.40 -4.44
N LEU A 334 5.05 4.68 -4.27
CA LEU A 334 4.56 5.48 -3.14
C LEU A 334 3.06 5.77 -3.34
N ALA A 335 2.24 5.15 -2.51
CA ALA A 335 0.80 5.11 -2.69
C ALA A 335 0.02 5.80 -1.56
N ASP A 336 0.63 5.94 -0.37
CA ASP A 336 -0.03 6.56 0.78
C ASP A 336 0.98 7.22 1.72
N ASN A 337 0.45 8.05 2.64
CA ASN A 337 1.19 8.51 3.80
C ASN A 337 1.14 7.43 4.90
N GLY A 338 2.22 7.34 5.66
CA GLY A 338 2.40 6.36 6.72
C GLY A 338 3.83 6.42 7.25
N SER A 339 4.27 5.40 7.95
CA SER A 339 5.69 5.32 8.33
C SER A 339 6.57 5.14 7.11
N ASP A 340 7.79 5.71 7.14
CA ASP A 340 8.74 5.59 6.05
C ASP A 340 9.13 4.12 5.81
N TRP A 341 9.16 3.71 4.53
CA TRP A 341 9.59 2.40 4.07
C TRP A 341 8.72 1.22 4.55
N PHE A 342 7.48 1.48 4.97
CA PHE A 342 6.51 0.41 5.21
C PHE A 342 5.94 -0.02 3.86
N PHE A 343 6.10 -1.32 3.53
CA PHE A 343 5.56 -1.90 2.29
C PHE A 343 4.55 -2.99 2.61
N GLN A 344 3.51 -3.11 1.80
CA GLN A 344 2.33 -3.85 2.16
C GLN A 344 2.22 -5.21 1.46
N GLY A 345 1.50 -6.10 2.15
CA GLY A 345 1.11 -7.40 1.65
C GLY A 345 -0.30 -7.77 2.10
N SER A 346 -0.84 -8.81 1.50
CA SER A 346 -2.17 -9.31 1.87
C SER A 346 -2.16 -9.90 3.28
N ALA A 347 -3.24 -9.66 4.03
CA ALA A 347 -3.47 -10.30 5.32
C ALA A 347 -3.59 -11.82 5.13
N TYR A 348 -2.58 -12.54 5.56
CA TYR A 348 -2.48 -13.98 5.36
C TYR A 348 -1.81 -14.65 6.57
N PRO A 349 -2.48 -15.58 7.27
CA PRO A 349 -1.96 -16.14 8.53
C PRO A 349 -0.73 -17.03 8.35
N GLN A 350 -0.43 -17.47 7.13
CA GLN A 350 0.72 -18.33 6.84
C GLN A 350 2.00 -17.56 6.43
N TRP A 351 2.02 -16.23 6.53
CA TRP A 351 3.28 -15.50 6.42
C TRP A 351 4.25 -16.00 7.50
N PRO A 352 5.44 -16.53 7.14
CA PRO A 352 6.37 -17.03 8.14
C PRO A 352 7.07 -15.90 8.90
N ASP A 353 7.15 -15.95 10.23
CA ASP A 353 7.90 -14.99 11.06
C ASP A 353 9.35 -14.85 10.64
N GLY A 354 9.98 -15.97 10.24
CA GLY A 354 11.35 -15.97 9.74
C GLY A 354 11.54 -15.17 8.46
N LEU A 355 10.56 -15.21 7.54
CA LEU A 355 10.58 -14.37 6.34
C LEU A 355 10.41 -12.89 6.71
N ILE A 356 9.45 -12.56 7.55
CA ILE A 356 9.23 -11.18 8.02
C ILE A 356 10.51 -10.61 8.66
N SER A 357 11.20 -11.42 9.48
CA SER A 357 12.47 -11.05 10.11
C SER A 357 13.59 -10.79 9.09
N LEU A 358 13.65 -11.56 8.01
CA LEU A 358 14.60 -11.33 6.91
C LEU A 358 14.29 -10.03 6.17
N LEU A 359 13.01 -9.79 5.84
CA LEU A 359 12.60 -8.60 5.11
C LEU A 359 12.87 -7.30 5.87
N LYS A 360 12.85 -7.32 7.20
CA LYS A 360 13.25 -6.20 8.07
C LYS A 360 14.75 -5.88 8.06
N GLN A 361 15.56 -6.67 7.36
CA GLN A 361 16.99 -6.43 7.21
C GLN A 361 17.35 -5.79 5.85
N ILE A 362 16.36 -5.47 5.02
CA ILE A 362 16.58 -4.83 3.72
C ILE A 362 16.85 -3.35 3.93
N PRO A 363 18.09 -2.86 3.67
CA PRO A 363 18.43 -1.48 3.99
C PRO A 363 17.79 -0.50 2.99
N ALA A 364 17.07 0.49 3.49
CA ALA A 364 16.41 1.50 2.65
C ALA A 364 17.43 2.25 1.77
N ARG A 365 18.67 2.48 2.22
CA ARG A 365 19.75 3.08 1.42
C ARG A 365 20.11 2.30 0.15
N ALA A 366 19.70 1.04 0.05
CA ALA A 366 19.90 0.23 -1.15
C ALA A 366 18.92 0.57 -2.28
N PHE A 367 17.92 1.41 -2.03
CA PHE A 367 16.97 1.86 -3.03
C PHE A 367 17.40 3.14 -3.73
N GLN A 368 16.72 3.44 -4.83
CA GLN A 368 16.83 4.68 -5.59
C GLN A 368 15.50 4.95 -6.30
N ALA A 369 15.09 6.22 -6.40
CA ALA A 369 13.93 6.59 -7.21
C ALA A 369 14.28 6.55 -8.69
N VAL A 370 13.32 6.13 -9.53
CA VAL A 370 13.45 6.07 -10.99
C VAL A 370 12.51 7.06 -11.68
N ASP A 371 12.85 7.41 -12.91
CA ASP A 371 12.02 8.26 -13.76
C ASP A 371 11.18 7.39 -14.71
N GLU A 372 9.87 7.36 -14.48
CA GLU A 372 8.90 6.61 -15.29
C GLU A 372 8.28 7.46 -16.43
N SER A 373 8.66 8.72 -16.59
CA SER A 373 8.02 9.66 -17.53
C SER A 373 8.00 9.15 -18.97
N CYS A 374 9.01 8.37 -19.36
CA CYS A 374 9.11 7.77 -20.68
C CYS A 374 8.17 6.56 -20.90
N LEU A 375 7.57 6.01 -19.85
CA LEU A 375 6.61 4.90 -19.95
C LEU A 375 5.19 5.38 -20.19
N MET A 376 4.85 6.58 -19.78
CA MET A 376 3.49 7.11 -19.81
C MET A 376 2.98 7.29 -21.25
N VAL A 377 1.96 6.53 -21.62
CA VAL A 377 1.29 6.64 -22.93
C VAL A 377 0.32 7.82 -22.91
N SER A 378 -0.45 7.94 -21.83
CA SER A 378 -1.45 8.99 -21.61
C SER A 378 -1.57 9.26 -20.12
N PRO A 379 -1.80 10.50 -19.69
CA PRO A 379 -1.98 10.84 -18.28
C PRO A 379 -3.21 10.13 -17.66
N ASP A 380 -4.21 9.73 -18.45
CA ASP A 380 -5.44 9.08 -17.95
C ASP A 380 -5.44 7.56 -18.09
N SER A 381 -4.30 6.99 -18.44
CA SER A 381 -4.12 5.54 -18.60
C SER A 381 -2.91 5.04 -17.82
N GLY A 382 -3.10 3.97 -17.05
CA GLY A 382 -2.01 3.20 -16.45
C GLY A 382 -1.26 2.30 -17.44
N ARG A 383 -1.57 2.40 -18.75
CA ARG A 383 -0.80 1.69 -19.78
C ARG A 383 0.60 2.25 -19.85
N ALA A 384 1.58 1.39 -19.66
CA ALA A 384 2.98 1.67 -19.82
C ALA A 384 3.48 1.08 -21.14
N THR A 385 4.21 1.87 -21.91
CA THR A 385 4.89 1.40 -23.12
C THR A 385 6.16 2.23 -23.26
N ALA A 386 7.29 1.57 -23.46
CA ALA A 386 8.53 2.28 -23.70
C ALA A 386 8.40 3.15 -24.95
N LYS A 387 8.63 4.45 -24.78
CA LYS A 387 8.84 5.37 -25.90
C LYS A 387 10.24 5.13 -26.50
N PRO A 388 10.48 5.51 -27.76
CA PRO A 388 11.82 5.45 -28.33
C PRO A 388 12.85 6.12 -27.40
N GLY A 389 13.92 5.40 -27.07
CA GLY A 389 14.93 5.88 -26.12
C GLY A 389 14.62 5.62 -24.65
N CYS A 390 13.45 5.09 -24.29
CA CYS A 390 13.14 4.65 -22.92
C CYS A 390 13.77 3.28 -22.68
N PRO A 391 14.75 3.14 -21.77
CA PRO A 391 15.33 1.87 -21.45
C PRO A 391 14.37 1.08 -20.55
N ILE A 392 13.82 -0.02 -21.05
CA ILE A 392 13.06 -1.00 -20.25
C ILE A 392 13.83 -2.31 -20.16
N GLY A 393 13.52 -3.12 -19.14
CA GLY A 393 14.10 -4.41 -18.87
C GLY A 393 13.78 -5.48 -19.89
#